data_5b257eae06e41b9f2a22672dfa85ab39
#
_entry.id   5b257eae06e41b9f2a22672dfa85ab39
#
_cell.length_a   1.000
_cell.length_b   1.000
_cell.length_c   1.000
_cell.angle_alpha   90.00
_cell.angle_beta   90.00
_cell.angle_gamma   90.00
#
_symmetry.space_group_name_H-M   'P 1'
#
loop_
_entity.id
_entity.type
_entity.pdbx_description
1 polymer ?
#
loop_
_entity_poly.entity_id
_entity_poly.type
_entity_poly.pdbx_seq_one_letter_code
_entity_poly.pdbx_strand_id
1 'polypeptide(L)'
;ALHEELTCRIRDPENGIVKASRFISAIRQVGYEAQMDRAVLHKFLKDFKENFDSSKNYALNLNVTPFSSREYFKWFRDELLQLSREQRKCLNFEFVEAQFVRHLDFMRPVAKMLAGLGCHLMVGQAGRTIVSTHYLKEVDIRYLKLHRSLVAKIDQRHENQLFVRSMLGAAANSKTKIIAVGIENQQELNTLLELGVYGGQGRYFSAEQQYLPRPQTAQHSQSESQVKLGRRNRWRKK
;
A
#
# COMPACT_ATOMS: atom_id res chain seq x y z
N ALA A 1 9.46 -4.65 7.50
CA ALA A 1 8.87 -3.87 6.40
C ALA A 1 7.95 -2.79 6.95
N LEU A 2 7.79 -1.65 6.23
CA LEU A 2 6.86 -0.60 6.64
C LEU A 2 5.41 -1.07 6.46
N HIS A 3 5.13 -1.69 5.33
CA HIS A 3 3.86 -2.33 4.98
C HIS A 3 4.07 -3.29 3.80
N GLU A 4 3.12 -4.19 3.62
CA GLU A 4 2.98 -5.04 2.44
C GLU A 4 1.92 -4.41 1.52
N GLU A 5 2.31 -3.99 0.31
CA GLU A 5 1.35 -3.44 -0.65
C GLU A 5 0.65 -4.56 -1.42
N LEU A 6 -0.67 -4.54 -1.37
CA LEU A 6 -1.51 -5.51 -2.07
C LEU A 6 -1.95 -4.95 -3.41
N THR A 7 -1.64 -5.68 -4.47
CA THR A 7 -2.04 -5.30 -5.83
C THR A 7 -3.01 -6.32 -6.41
N CYS A 8 -4.09 -5.82 -7.02
CA CYS A 8 -5.09 -6.66 -7.65
C CYS A 8 -4.54 -7.32 -8.93
N ARG A 9 -4.95 -8.58 -9.16
CA ARG A 9 -4.75 -9.34 -10.38
C ARG A 9 -6.07 -9.99 -10.77
N ILE A 10 -6.39 -9.98 -12.06
CA ILE A 10 -7.52 -10.72 -12.61
C ILE A 10 -6.98 -11.97 -13.29
N ARG A 11 -7.64 -13.09 -13.07
CA ARG A 11 -7.38 -14.30 -13.84
C ARG A 11 -8.33 -14.31 -15.03
N ASP A 12 -7.76 -14.14 -16.18
CA ASP A 12 -8.47 -14.20 -17.45
C ASP A 12 -8.29 -15.59 -18.06
N PRO A 13 -9.33 -16.25 -18.60
CA PRO A 13 -9.23 -17.58 -19.17
C PRO A 13 -8.27 -17.68 -20.37
N GLU A 14 -8.19 -16.63 -21.17
CA GLU A 14 -7.37 -16.62 -22.41
C GLU A 14 -5.98 -16.02 -22.17
N ASN A 15 -5.91 -14.93 -21.36
CA ASN A 15 -4.69 -14.15 -21.15
C ASN A 15 -3.94 -14.48 -19.84
N GLY A 16 -4.45 -15.43 -19.06
CA GLY A 16 -3.86 -15.82 -17.78
C GLY A 16 -3.98 -14.73 -16.70
N ILE A 17 -2.87 -14.39 -16.01
CA ILE A 17 -2.87 -13.39 -14.94
C ILE A 17 -2.65 -11.99 -15.52
N VAL A 18 -3.66 -11.14 -15.43
CA VAL A 18 -3.65 -9.74 -15.90
C VAL A 18 -3.39 -8.78 -14.73
N LYS A 19 -2.37 -7.94 -14.88
CA LYS A 19 -2.00 -6.92 -13.88
C LYS A 19 -2.99 -5.75 -13.87
N ALA A 20 -3.19 -5.12 -12.70
CA ALA A 20 -4.08 -3.96 -12.53
C ALA A 20 -3.81 -2.83 -13.54
N SER A 21 -2.54 -2.57 -13.88
CA SER A 21 -2.15 -1.56 -14.86
C SER A 21 -2.75 -1.75 -16.26
N ARG A 22 -3.18 -2.97 -16.60
CA ARG A 22 -3.79 -3.26 -17.90
C ARG A 22 -5.31 -3.07 -17.93
N PHE A 23 -6.00 -3.21 -16.79
CA PHE A 23 -7.46 -3.16 -16.77
C PHE A 23 -8.05 -1.99 -15.99
N ILE A 24 -7.28 -1.32 -15.11
CA ILE A 24 -7.81 -0.27 -14.25
C ILE A 24 -8.37 0.93 -15.04
N SER A 25 -7.77 1.26 -16.19
CA SER A 25 -8.28 2.33 -17.05
C SER A 25 -9.63 1.97 -17.66
N ALA A 26 -9.81 0.71 -18.10
CA ALA A 26 -11.08 0.24 -18.63
C ALA A 26 -12.16 0.22 -17.53
N ILE A 27 -11.84 -0.24 -16.32
CA ILE A 27 -12.74 -0.19 -15.16
C ILE A 27 -13.24 1.24 -14.91
N ARG A 28 -12.35 2.24 -14.99
CA ARG A 28 -12.72 3.65 -14.84
C ARG A 28 -13.61 4.17 -15.97
N GLN A 29 -13.30 3.79 -17.22
CA GLN A 29 -14.10 4.21 -18.37
C GLN A 29 -15.54 3.71 -18.32
N VAL A 30 -15.77 2.51 -17.77
CA VAL A 30 -17.11 1.91 -17.64
C VAL A 30 -17.77 2.19 -16.28
N GLY A 31 -17.12 2.97 -15.39
CA GLY A 31 -17.68 3.36 -14.09
C GLY A 31 -17.80 2.24 -13.06
N TYR A 32 -16.99 1.19 -13.16
CA TYR A 32 -17.04 0.00 -12.27
C TYR A 32 -16.03 0.07 -11.12
N GLU A 33 -15.53 1.24 -10.78
CA GLU A 33 -14.53 1.44 -9.72
C GLU A 33 -15.03 1.00 -8.35
N ALA A 34 -16.30 1.36 -8.02
CA ALA A 34 -16.92 0.99 -6.76
C ALA A 34 -17.06 -0.54 -6.59
N GLN A 35 -17.49 -1.21 -7.65
CA GLN A 35 -17.65 -2.68 -7.66
C GLN A 35 -16.32 -3.38 -7.51
N MET A 36 -15.30 -2.88 -8.20
CA MET A 36 -13.94 -3.41 -8.10
C MET A 36 -13.39 -3.24 -6.67
N ASP A 37 -13.49 -2.04 -6.09
CA ASP A 37 -13.00 -1.77 -4.75
C ASP A 37 -13.75 -2.63 -3.72
N ARG A 38 -15.08 -2.79 -3.85
CA ARG A 38 -15.88 -3.69 -3.00
C ARG A 38 -15.39 -5.13 -3.09
N ALA A 39 -15.16 -5.65 -4.29
CA ALA A 39 -14.68 -7.03 -4.49
C ALA A 39 -13.30 -7.26 -3.88
N VAL A 40 -12.37 -6.34 -4.11
CA VAL A 40 -11.00 -6.41 -3.58
C VAL A 40 -11.00 -6.33 -2.05
N LEU A 41 -11.72 -5.35 -1.50
CA LEU A 41 -11.80 -5.15 -0.05
C LEU A 41 -12.46 -6.33 0.65
N HIS A 42 -13.59 -6.82 0.14
CA HIS A 42 -14.30 -7.97 0.70
C HIS A 42 -13.41 -9.22 0.75
N LYS A 43 -12.73 -9.52 -0.38
CA LYS A 43 -11.83 -10.67 -0.45
C LYS A 43 -10.67 -10.53 0.54
N PHE A 44 -10.06 -9.35 0.59
CA PHE A 44 -8.95 -9.09 1.53
C PHE A 44 -9.41 -9.19 2.99
N LEU A 45 -10.50 -8.51 3.35
CA LEU A 45 -10.97 -8.46 4.74
C LEU A 45 -11.40 -9.83 5.28
N LYS A 46 -11.95 -10.69 4.42
CA LYS A 46 -12.28 -12.06 4.81
C LYS A 46 -11.03 -12.81 5.27
N ASP A 47 -10.00 -12.84 4.43
CA ASP A 47 -8.74 -13.51 4.76
C ASP A 47 -8.00 -12.83 5.92
N PHE A 48 -7.98 -11.49 5.94
CA PHE A 48 -7.35 -10.71 6.99
C PHE A 48 -7.94 -10.94 8.39
N LYS A 49 -9.26 -11.10 8.51
CA LYS A 49 -9.92 -11.42 9.77
C LYS A 49 -9.53 -12.81 10.30
N GLU A 50 -9.46 -13.80 9.38
CA GLU A 50 -9.13 -15.18 9.73
C GLU A 50 -7.65 -15.37 10.05
N ASN A 51 -6.76 -14.62 9.39
CA ASN A 51 -5.29 -14.79 9.45
C ASN A 51 -4.57 -13.54 9.98
N PHE A 52 -5.19 -12.80 10.90
CA PHE A 52 -4.64 -11.56 11.43
C PHE A 52 -3.27 -11.75 12.09
N ASP A 53 -2.33 -10.93 11.67
CA ASP A 53 -0.97 -10.85 12.22
C ASP A 53 -0.67 -9.38 12.55
N SER A 54 -0.62 -9.04 13.82
CA SER A 54 -0.39 -7.67 14.30
C SER A 54 1.01 -7.12 13.99
N SER A 55 1.95 -7.98 13.59
CA SER A 55 3.30 -7.57 13.19
C SER A 55 3.35 -7.02 11.75
N LYS A 56 2.28 -7.22 10.98
CA LYS A 56 2.19 -6.84 9.57
C LYS A 56 1.26 -5.65 9.38
N ASN A 57 1.68 -4.75 8.50
CA ASN A 57 0.84 -3.67 7.99
C ASN A 57 0.54 -3.91 6.52
N TYR A 58 -0.66 -3.62 6.09
CA TYR A 58 -1.10 -3.81 4.71
C TYR A 58 -1.47 -2.47 4.08
N ALA A 59 -1.17 -2.30 2.80
CA ALA A 59 -1.60 -1.17 2.00
C ALA A 59 -2.47 -1.63 0.84
N LEU A 60 -3.68 -1.04 0.74
CA LEU A 60 -4.64 -1.31 -0.32
C LEU A 60 -4.84 -0.06 -1.17
N ASN A 61 -4.75 -0.23 -2.49
CA ASN A 61 -5.07 0.82 -3.44
C ASN A 61 -6.58 0.91 -3.64
N LEU A 62 -7.15 2.11 -3.50
CA LEU A 62 -8.57 2.38 -3.72
C LEU A 62 -8.76 3.52 -4.74
N ASN A 63 -9.91 3.49 -5.40
CA ASN A 63 -10.31 4.58 -6.29
C ASN A 63 -10.94 5.72 -5.50
N VAL A 64 -10.72 6.96 -5.96
CA VAL A 64 -11.25 8.17 -5.31
C VAL A 64 -12.73 8.39 -5.64
N THR A 65 -13.09 8.23 -6.92
CA THR A 65 -14.42 8.52 -7.45
C THR A 65 -15.59 7.89 -6.68
N PRO A 66 -15.52 6.61 -6.22
CA PRO A 66 -16.61 6.00 -5.46
C PRO A 66 -16.99 6.75 -4.18
N PHE A 67 -16.05 7.45 -3.55
CA PHE A 67 -16.28 8.19 -2.30
C PHE A 67 -17.14 9.46 -2.48
N SER A 68 -17.43 9.88 -3.71
CA SER A 68 -18.45 10.90 -3.98
C SER A 68 -19.87 10.42 -3.62
N SER A 69 -20.08 9.10 -3.56
CA SER A 69 -21.34 8.49 -3.13
C SER A 69 -21.40 8.32 -1.62
N ARG A 70 -22.45 8.91 -1.01
CA ARG A 70 -22.73 8.74 0.43
C ARG A 70 -22.94 7.26 0.82
N GLU A 71 -23.57 6.50 -0.08
CA GLU A 71 -23.80 5.05 0.13
C GLU A 71 -22.49 4.29 0.17
N TYR A 72 -21.59 4.55 -0.78
CA TYR A 72 -20.27 3.90 -0.81
C TYR A 72 -19.44 4.27 0.42
N PHE A 73 -19.41 5.56 0.81
CA PHE A 73 -18.72 6.02 2.01
C PHE A 73 -19.25 5.32 3.27
N LYS A 74 -20.58 5.21 3.42
CA LYS A 74 -21.20 4.50 4.55
C LYS A 74 -20.82 3.04 4.57
N TRP A 75 -20.96 2.34 3.43
CA TRP A 75 -20.58 0.94 3.29
C TRP A 75 -19.10 0.72 3.69
N PHE A 76 -18.18 1.52 3.15
CA PHE A 76 -16.76 1.39 3.43
C PHE A 76 -16.43 1.58 4.92
N ARG A 77 -17.03 2.59 5.54
CA ARG A 77 -16.93 2.81 6.99
C ARG A 77 -17.44 1.61 7.78
N ASP A 78 -18.60 1.09 7.42
CA ASP A 78 -19.26 0.00 8.13
C ASP A 78 -18.46 -1.32 8.01
N GLU A 79 -17.81 -1.58 6.86
CA GLU A 79 -16.86 -2.69 6.71
C GLU A 79 -15.66 -2.55 7.66
N LEU A 80 -15.10 -1.35 7.79
CA LEU A 80 -13.98 -1.11 8.70
C LEU A 80 -14.39 -1.22 10.18
N LEU A 81 -15.61 -0.85 10.52
CA LEU A 81 -16.13 -0.97 11.89
C LEU A 81 -16.31 -2.42 12.35
N GLN A 82 -16.42 -3.37 11.43
CA GLN A 82 -16.42 -4.81 11.77
C GLN A 82 -15.05 -5.33 12.24
N LEU A 83 -13.98 -4.56 12.06
CA LEU A 83 -12.64 -4.91 12.50
C LEU A 83 -12.39 -4.42 13.91
N SER A 84 -11.54 -5.13 14.66
CA SER A 84 -11.03 -4.62 15.94
C SER A 84 -10.16 -3.37 15.73
N ARG A 85 -9.95 -2.60 16.80
CA ARG A 85 -9.07 -1.43 16.76
C ARG A 85 -7.63 -1.81 16.36
N GLU A 86 -7.15 -2.95 16.80
CA GLU A 86 -5.81 -3.45 16.48
C GLU A 86 -5.70 -3.80 14.99
N GLN A 87 -6.69 -4.49 14.44
CA GLN A 87 -6.76 -4.79 13.02
C GLN A 87 -6.75 -3.52 12.15
N ARG A 88 -7.56 -2.52 12.52
CA ARG A 88 -7.63 -1.24 11.78
C ARG A 88 -6.30 -0.49 11.73
N LYS A 89 -5.51 -0.51 12.81
CA LYS A 89 -4.18 0.12 12.86
C LYS A 89 -3.18 -0.46 11.88
N CYS A 90 -3.40 -1.70 11.43
CA CYS A 90 -2.55 -2.36 10.45
C CYS A 90 -2.92 -2.03 8.99
N LEU A 91 -4.01 -1.27 8.77
CA LEU A 91 -4.51 -0.95 7.43
C LEU A 91 -4.09 0.45 6.98
N ASN A 92 -3.57 0.50 5.77
CA ASN A 92 -3.25 1.72 5.06
C ASN A 92 -4.05 1.74 3.75
N PHE A 93 -4.70 2.84 3.42
CA PHE A 93 -5.45 3.02 2.18
C PHE A 93 -4.76 4.04 1.31
N GLU A 94 -4.37 3.62 0.10
CA GLU A 94 -3.62 4.43 -0.84
C GLU A 94 -4.52 4.97 -1.95
N PHE A 95 -4.41 6.27 -2.21
CA PHE A 95 -5.10 6.98 -3.27
C PHE A 95 -4.10 7.67 -4.19
N VAL A 96 -4.39 7.72 -5.49
CA VAL A 96 -3.56 8.42 -6.47
C VAL A 96 -3.62 9.92 -6.24
N GLU A 97 -2.46 10.59 -6.10
CA GLU A 97 -2.34 12.02 -5.76
C GLU A 97 -3.24 12.92 -6.62
N ALA A 98 -3.14 12.81 -7.94
CA ALA A 98 -3.88 13.67 -8.86
C ALA A 98 -5.39 13.57 -8.67
N GLN A 99 -5.92 12.38 -8.38
CA GLN A 99 -7.34 12.19 -8.11
C GLN A 99 -7.71 12.67 -6.71
N PHE A 100 -6.88 12.39 -5.73
CA PHE A 100 -7.08 12.81 -4.35
C PHE A 100 -7.16 14.34 -4.23
N VAL A 101 -6.20 15.05 -4.82
CA VAL A 101 -6.16 16.53 -4.78
C VAL A 101 -7.29 17.15 -5.58
N ARG A 102 -7.64 16.58 -6.75
CA ARG A 102 -8.77 17.06 -7.56
C ARG A 102 -10.10 17.02 -6.81
N HIS A 103 -10.28 16.06 -5.93
CA HIS A 103 -11.51 15.77 -5.21
C HIS A 103 -11.36 15.93 -3.69
N LEU A 104 -10.51 16.87 -3.28
CA LEU A 104 -10.16 17.10 -1.89
C LEU A 104 -11.37 17.44 -1.00
N ASP A 105 -12.40 18.05 -1.58
CA ASP A 105 -13.65 18.40 -0.94
C ASP A 105 -14.32 17.19 -0.25
N PHE A 106 -14.55 16.10 -0.97
CA PHE A 106 -15.13 14.89 -0.39
C PHE A 106 -14.08 13.90 0.15
N MET A 107 -12.80 14.06 -0.20
CA MET A 107 -11.73 13.21 0.35
C MET A 107 -11.28 13.64 1.77
N ARG A 108 -11.47 14.91 2.17
CA ARG A 108 -11.23 15.35 3.55
C ARG A 108 -12.09 14.59 4.57
N PRO A 109 -13.42 14.42 4.40
CA PRO A 109 -14.23 13.56 5.25
C PRO A 109 -13.72 12.10 5.30
N VAL A 110 -13.27 11.54 4.17
CA VAL A 110 -12.70 10.18 4.12
C VAL A 110 -11.43 10.08 4.97
N ALA A 111 -10.51 11.02 4.81
CA ALA A 111 -9.28 11.08 5.60
C ALA A 111 -9.58 11.20 7.11
N LYS A 112 -10.54 12.05 7.48
CA LYS A 112 -10.97 12.24 8.87
C LYS A 112 -11.58 10.97 9.46
N MET A 113 -12.39 10.27 8.68
CA MET A 113 -12.99 8.99 9.07
C MET A 113 -11.91 7.92 9.27
N LEU A 114 -10.96 7.78 8.33
CA LEU A 114 -9.86 6.82 8.44
C LEU A 114 -9.03 7.07 9.70
N ALA A 115 -8.63 8.31 9.95
CA ALA A 115 -7.88 8.70 11.15
C ALA A 115 -8.67 8.39 12.43
N GLY A 116 -9.97 8.72 12.49
CA GLY A 116 -10.85 8.42 13.61
C GLY A 116 -11.03 6.92 13.89
N LEU A 117 -10.99 6.10 12.87
CA LEU A 117 -11.03 4.63 12.98
C LEU A 117 -9.67 4.01 13.32
N GLY A 118 -8.59 4.78 13.26
CA GLY A 118 -7.23 4.30 13.49
C GLY A 118 -6.58 3.65 12.27
N CYS A 119 -7.20 3.77 11.08
CA CYS A 119 -6.60 3.42 9.81
C CYS A 119 -5.69 4.56 9.31
N HIS A 120 -4.84 4.25 8.34
CA HIS A 120 -3.90 5.22 7.80
C HIS A 120 -4.18 5.57 6.35
N LEU A 121 -4.04 6.85 6.04
CA LEU A 121 -4.13 7.36 4.68
C LEU A 121 -2.74 7.40 4.06
N MET A 122 -2.65 6.95 2.81
CA MET A 122 -1.48 7.07 1.95
C MET A 122 -1.87 7.78 0.65
N VAL A 123 -0.94 8.54 0.11
CA VAL A 123 -1.09 9.17 -1.20
C VAL A 123 0.05 8.67 -2.09
N GLY A 124 -0.30 8.05 -3.21
CA GLY A 124 0.64 7.45 -4.14
C GLY A 124 0.76 8.21 -5.45
N GLN A 125 1.77 7.87 -6.23
CA GLN A 125 2.10 8.49 -7.51
C GLN A 125 2.38 10.01 -7.42
N ALA A 126 2.88 10.48 -6.28
CA ALA A 126 3.20 11.88 -6.07
C ALA A 126 4.28 12.37 -7.03
N GLY A 127 4.04 13.55 -7.61
CA GLY A 127 4.91 14.16 -8.60
C GLY A 127 4.83 13.56 -10.00
N ARG A 128 3.86 12.67 -10.26
CA ARG A 128 3.55 12.24 -11.63
C ARG A 128 2.90 13.37 -12.45
N THR A 129 2.11 14.18 -11.80
CA THR A 129 1.48 15.37 -12.35
C THR A 129 1.73 16.56 -11.45
N ILE A 130 1.71 17.77 -11.99
CA ILE A 130 1.86 18.99 -11.21
C ILE A 130 0.58 19.25 -10.43
N VAL A 131 0.66 19.17 -9.10
CA VAL A 131 -0.42 19.52 -8.19
C VAL A 131 0.13 20.37 -7.04
N SER A 132 -0.74 21.17 -6.41
CA SER A 132 -0.36 21.91 -5.20
C SER A 132 -0.09 20.97 -4.04
N THR A 133 0.99 21.17 -3.31
CA THR A 133 1.34 20.41 -2.10
C THR A 133 0.61 20.90 -0.85
N HIS A 134 -0.30 21.87 -0.97
CA HIS A 134 -1.01 22.46 0.17
C HIS A 134 -1.82 21.44 0.98
N TYR A 135 -2.34 20.39 0.32
CA TYR A 135 -3.10 19.32 0.95
C TYR A 135 -2.30 18.58 2.05
N LEU A 136 -0.96 18.59 2.01
CA LEU A 136 -0.10 17.99 3.04
C LEU A 136 -0.24 18.68 4.42
N LYS A 137 -0.71 19.93 4.44
CA LYS A 137 -0.99 20.67 5.67
C LYS A 137 -2.43 20.50 6.15
N GLU A 138 -3.33 20.14 5.26
CA GLU A 138 -4.76 20.06 5.54
C GLU A 138 -5.24 18.65 5.93
N VAL A 139 -4.51 17.63 5.51
CA VAL A 139 -4.91 16.22 5.64
C VAL A 139 -3.82 15.42 6.35
N ASP A 140 -4.22 14.60 7.33
CA ASP A 140 -3.31 13.67 8.02
C ASP A 140 -2.98 12.49 7.10
N ILE A 141 -1.85 12.60 6.42
CA ILE A 141 -1.31 11.59 5.51
C ILE A 141 -0.12 10.92 6.19
N ARG A 142 -0.16 9.60 6.33
CA ARG A 142 0.95 8.85 6.93
C ARG A 142 2.13 8.73 5.98
N TYR A 143 1.87 8.35 4.74
CA TYR A 143 2.91 8.15 3.72
C TYR A 143 2.54 8.84 2.41
N LEU A 144 3.51 9.55 1.84
CA LEU A 144 3.48 10.08 0.48
C LEU A 144 4.46 9.28 -0.37
N LYS A 145 3.95 8.55 -1.38
CA LYS A 145 4.76 7.70 -2.23
C LYS A 145 5.11 8.42 -3.53
N LEU A 146 6.40 8.70 -3.72
CA LEU A 146 6.91 9.33 -4.94
C LEU A 146 6.70 8.41 -6.15
N HIS A 147 6.29 8.98 -7.27
CA HIS A 147 6.17 8.23 -8.51
C HIS A 147 7.54 7.72 -8.98
N ARG A 148 7.58 6.51 -9.52
CA ARG A 148 8.82 5.86 -9.97
C ARG A 148 9.64 6.67 -10.98
N SER A 149 9.03 7.55 -11.77
CA SER A 149 9.76 8.40 -12.72
C SER A 149 10.70 9.40 -12.04
N LEU A 150 10.42 9.78 -10.80
CA LEU A 150 11.28 10.65 -10.00
C LEU A 150 12.44 9.87 -9.38
N VAL A 151 12.26 8.57 -9.16
CA VAL A 151 13.21 7.69 -8.48
C VAL A 151 14.18 7.07 -9.49
N ALA A 152 13.71 6.71 -10.68
CA ALA A 152 14.54 6.09 -11.71
C ALA A 152 15.73 6.97 -12.09
N LYS A 153 16.94 6.43 -11.90
CA LYS A 153 18.22 7.11 -12.15
C LYS A 153 18.39 8.43 -11.38
N ILE A 154 17.84 8.51 -10.17
CA ILE A 154 17.90 9.73 -9.36
C ILE A 154 19.34 10.13 -9.00
N ASP A 155 20.24 9.18 -8.95
CA ASP A 155 21.70 9.38 -8.78
C ASP A 155 22.32 10.23 -9.91
N GLN A 156 21.70 10.25 -11.10
CA GLN A 156 22.17 10.95 -12.29
C GLN A 156 21.29 12.15 -12.67
N ARG A 157 20.13 12.33 -12.04
CA ARG A 157 19.11 13.33 -12.41
C ARG A 157 18.97 14.40 -11.35
N HIS A 158 19.74 15.49 -11.49
CA HIS A 158 19.71 16.60 -10.55
C HIS A 158 18.33 17.28 -10.43
N GLU A 159 17.58 17.37 -11.54
CA GLU A 159 16.22 17.92 -11.53
C GLU A 159 15.28 17.09 -10.64
N ASN A 160 15.40 15.74 -10.68
CA ASN A 160 14.61 14.88 -9.82
C ASN A 160 15.03 15.02 -8.35
N GLN A 161 16.34 15.18 -8.06
CA GLN A 161 16.82 15.42 -6.70
C GLN A 161 16.26 16.72 -6.13
N LEU A 162 16.25 17.81 -6.93
CA LEU A 162 15.67 19.09 -6.53
C LEU A 162 14.18 18.98 -6.27
N PHE A 163 13.45 18.25 -7.11
CA PHE A 163 12.03 18.00 -6.91
C PHE A 163 11.77 17.23 -5.61
N VAL A 164 12.51 16.16 -5.36
CA VAL A 164 12.40 15.35 -4.12
C VAL A 164 12.71 16.21 -2.90
N ARG A 165 13.76 17.06 -2.92
CA ARG A 165 14.06 18.02 -1.84
C ARG A 165 12.89 18.97 -1.58
N SER A 166 12.26 19.49 -2.66
CA SER A 166 11.09 20.37 -2.55
C SER A 166 9.91 19.66 -1.88
N MET A 167 9.65 18.39 -2.25
CA MET A 167 8.60 17.59 -1.64
C MET A 167 8.89 17.29 -0.15
N LEU A 168 10.13 17.00 0.20
CA LEU A 168 10.55 16.82 1.60
C LEU A 168 10.35 18.12 2.39
N GLY A 169 10.71 19.28 1.83
CA GLY A 169 10.45 20.58 2.43
C GLY A 169 8.95 20.86 2.62
N ALA A 170 8.11 20.52 1.64
CA ALA A 170 6.66 20.67 1.77
C ALA A 170 6.07 19.78 2.87
N ALA A 171 6.61 18.60 3.07
CA ALA A 171 6.18 17.66 4.10
C ALA A 171 6.80 17.93 5.50
N ALA A 172 7.83 18.75 5.61
CA ALA A 172 8.60 18.93 6.84
C ALA A 172 7.78 19.37 8.05
N ASN A 173 6.73 20.19 7.83
CA ASN A 173 5.82 20.68 8.87
C ASN A 173 4.57 19.81 9.02
N SER A 174 4.52 18.63 8.40
CA SER A 174 3.46 17.64 8.54
C SER A 174 4.00 16.35 9.18
N LYS A 175 3.12 15.44 9.54
CA LYS A 175 3.51 14.09 9.99
C LYS A 175 3.80 13.13 8.83
N THR A 176 3.68 13.60 7.60
CA THR A 176 3.80 12.80 6.38
C THR A 176 5.24 12.35 6.17
N LYS A 177 5.43 11.07 5.96
CA LYS A 177 6.72 10.46 5.63
C LYS A 177 6.78 10.15 4.14
N ILE A 178 7.86 10.53 3.49
CA ILE A 178 8.04 10.33 2.04
C ILE A 178 8.68 8.96 1.79
N ILE A 179 8.09 8.19 0.88
CA ILE A 179 8.56 6.87 0.43
C ILE A 179 8.87 6.93 -1.07
N ALA A 180 10.03 6.43 -1.47
CA ALA A 180 10.40 6.28 -2.87
C ALA A 180 9.90 4.95 -3.43
N VAL A 181 9.32 4.95 -4.64
CA VAL A 181 8.82 3.74 -5.32
C VAL A 181 9.60 3.48 -6.59
N GLY A 182 9.98 2.21 -6.78
CA GLY A 182 10.67 1.75 -7.99
C GLY A 182 12.18 1.82 -7.89
N ILE A 183 12.76 1.68 -6.70
CA ILE A 183 14.22 1.57 -6.50
C ILE A 183 14.70 0.27 -7.12
N GLU A 184 15.68 0.36 -8.05
CA GLU A 184 16.18 -0.79 -8.80
C GLU A 184 17.66 -1.12 -8.47
N ASN A 185 18.41 -0.19 -7.90
CA ASN A 185 19.82 -0.37 -7.59
C ASN A 185 20.28 0.39 -6.34
N GLN A 186 21.53 0.09 -5.89
CA GLN A 186 22.13 0.67 -4.70
C GLN A 186 22.41 2.17 -4.83
N GLN A 187 22.74 2.66 -6.02
CA GLN A 187 23.06 4.07 -6.26
C GLN A 187 21.82 4.94 -6.05
N GLU A 188 20.68 4.51 -6.61
CA GLU A 188 19.40 5.17 -6.36
C GLU A 188 19.05 5.20 -4.87
N LEU A 189 19.23 4.06 -4.17
CA LEU A 189 18.96 3.97 -2.74
C LEU A 189 19.84 4.93 -1.93
N ASN A 190 21.14 4.97 -2.19
CA ASN A 190 22.07 5.84 -1.47
C ASN A 190 21.69 7.32 -1.66
N THR A 191 21.44 7.74 -2.89
CA THR A 191 21.02 9.12 -3.18
C THR A 191 19.71 9.47 -2.47
N LEU A 192 18.74 8.58 -2.43
CA LEU A 192 17.47 8.81 -1.73
C LEU A 192 17.65 8.92 -0.21
N LEU A 193 18.54 8.11 0.37
CA LEU A 193 18.90 8.20 1.80
C LEU A 193 19.60 9.53 2.13
N GLU A 194 20.55 9.96 1.30
CA GLU A 194 21.24 11.25 1.43
C GLU A 194 20.26 12.45 1.31
N LEU A 195 19.24 12.32 0.48
CA LEU A 195 18.17 13.31 0.37
C LEU A 195 17.26 13.36 1.60
N GLY A 196 17.25 12.30 2.43
CA GLY A 196 16.41 12.21 3.63
C GLY A 196 15.05 11.57 3.39
N VAL A 197 14.89 10.77 2.33
CA VAL A 197 13.68 9.99 2.08
C VAL A 197 13.52 8.91 3.16
N TYR A 198 12.33 8.80 3.74
CA TYR A 198 12.07 7.96 4.92
C TYR A 198 12.16 6.46 4.63
N GLY A 199 11.78 6.03 3.45
CA GLY A 199 11.75 4.61 3.09
C GLY A 199 11.66 4.38 1.59
N GLY A 200 11.83 3.14 1.20
CA GLY A 200 11.82 2.76 -0.21
C GLY A 200 11.12 1.45 -0.50
N GLN A 201 10.65 1.33 -1.73
CA GLN A 201 10.04 0.14 -2.30
C GLN A 201 10.57 -0.06 -3.73
N GLY A 202 10.84 -1.29 -4.11
CA GLY A 202 11.31 -1.59 -5.47
C GLY A 202 11.95 -2.97 -5.60
N ARG A 203 12.32 -3.33 -6.81
CA ARG A 203 12.94 -4.63 -7.14
C ARG A 203 14.27 -4.85 -6.42
N TYR A 204 14.95 -3.77 -6.06
CA TYR A 204 16.17 -3.84 -5.26
C TYR A 204 15.97 -4.58 -3.94
N PHE A 205 14.80 -4.45 -3.30
CA PHE A 205 14.52 -5.11 -2.01
C PHE A 205 13.92 -6.50 -2.18
N SER A 206 12.92 -6.63 -3.07
CA SER A 206 12.26 -7.90 -3.34
C SER A 206 11.45 -7.85 -4.63
N ALA A 207 11.27 -9.02 -5.25
CA ALA A 207 10.30 -9.17 -6.33
C ALA A 207 8.86 -9.20 -5.80
N GLU A 208 7.89 -8.89 -6.68
CA GLU A 208 6.47 -9.10 -6.39
C GLU A 208 6.20 -10.58 -6.08
N GLN A 209 5.51 -10.84 -4.99
CA GLN A 209 5.12 -12.19 -4.56
C GLN A 209 3.60 -12.36 -4.68
N GLN A 210 3.16 -13.59 -4.93
CA GLN A 210 1.74 -13.88 -4.88
C GLN A 210 1.29 -13.89 -3.41
N TYR A 211 0.26 -13.11 -3.09
CA TYR A 211 -0.42 -13.22 -1.81
C TYR A 211 -1.21 -14.54 -1.79
N LEU A 212 -0.74 -15.48 -1.00
CA LEU A 212 -1.43 -16.74 -0.73
C LEU A 212 -2.02 -16.66 0.67
N PRO A 213 -3.36 -16.76 0.81
CA PRO A 213 -3.96 -16.99 2.11
C PRO A 213 -3.32 -18.24 2.71
N ARG A 214 -3.02 -18.22 4.00
CA ARG A 214 -2.55 -19.45 4.67
C ARG A 214 -3.61 -20.54 4.48
N PRO A 215 -3.24 -21.75 4.05
CA PRO A 215 -4.19 -22.85 4.02
C PRO A 215 -4.72 -23.02 5.44
N GLN A 216 -6.05 -23.06 5.58
CA GLN A 216 -6.67 -23.48 6.84
C GLN A 216 -6.06 -24.84 7.16
N THR A 217 -5.30 -24.93 8.24
CA THR A 217 -4.84 -26.19 8.77
C THR A 217 -6.09 -27.01 9.07
N ALA A 218 -6.38 -27.98 8.21
CA ALA A 218 -7.35 -29.01 8.53
C ALA A 218 -6.92 -29.57 9.88
N GLN A 219 -7.79 -29.44 10.87
CA GLN A 219 -7.65 -30.16 12.13
C GLN A 219 -7.70 -31.65 11.81
N HIS A 220 -6.54 -32.22 11.46
CA HIS A 220 -6.38 -33.65 11.47
C HIS A 220 -6.05 -34.06 12.90
N SER A 221 -6.98 -34.73 13.51
CA SER A 221 -6.81 -35.54 14.70
C SER A 221 -5.46 -36.25 14.65
N GLN A 222 -4.59 -35.90 15.59
CA GLN A 222 -3.36 -36.62 15.83
C GLN A 222 -3.71 -38.04 16.35
N SER A 223 -3.44 -39.04 15.54
CA SER A 223 -3.10 -40.37 16.06
C SER A 223 -1.57 -40.44 16.11
N GLU A 224 -1.11 -40.68 17.30
CA GLU A 224 0.31 -40.80 17.67
C GLU A 224 1.07 -41.80 16.78
N SER A 225 2.24 -41.40 16.33
CA SER A 225 3.35 -42.34 16.10
C SER A 225 4.65 -41.62 16.40
N GLN A 226 5.18 -41.94 17.55
CA GLN A 226 6.54 -41.57 17.99
C GLN A 226 7.57 -42.20 17.04
N VAL A 227 8.45 -41.39 16.48
CA VAL A 227 9.76 -41.83 16.03
C VAL A 227 10.81 -40.89 16.59
N LYS A 228 11.55 -41.41 17.58
CA LYS A 228 12.80 -40.83 18.07
C LYS A 228 13.87 -40.98 16.99
N LEU A 229 14.54 -39.90 16.64
CA LEU A 229 15.85 -39.92 16.00
C LEU A 229 16.74 -38.76 16.46
N GLY A 230 17.71 -39.04 17.02
CA GLY A 230 19.09 -38.97 17.38
C GLY A 230 19.77 -37.60 17.16
N ARG A 231 20.38 -37.13 18.27
CA ARG A 231 21.39 -36.05 18.31
C ARG A 231 22.63 -36.43 17.50
N ARG A 232 23.24 -35.44 16.81
CA ARG A 232 24.70 -35.21 16.56
C ARG A 232 24.80 -34.33 15.30
N ASN A 233 25.68 -33.30 15.13
CA ASN A 233 26.91 -32.89 15.82
C ASN A 233 27.19 -31.41 15.50
N ARG A 234 27.79 -30.76 16.44
CA ARG A 234 28.53 -29.51 16.43
C ARG A 234 29.63 -29.48 15.34
N TRP A 235 29.72 -28.37 14.56
CA TRP A 235 31.01 -27.96 13.99
C TRP A 235 31.31 -26.52 14.37
N ARG A 236 32.45 -26.38 15.04
CA ARG A 236 33.11 -25.13 15.40
C ARG A 236 34.35 -24.98 14.51
N LYS A 237 34.60 -23.72 14.05
CA LYS A 237 35.88 -23.09 13.68
C LYS A 237 36.67 -23.64 12.47
N LYS A 238 36.93 -22.81 11.46
CA LYS A 238 38.06 -21.84 11.48
C LYS A 238 37.70 -20.65 10.59
#